data_268ed4fb9eafdc121802d1846be5275a
#
_entry.id   268ed4fb9eafdc121802d1846be5275a
#
_cell.length_a   1.000
_cell.length_b   1.000
_cell.length_c   1.000
_cell.angle_alpha   90.00
_cell.angle_beta   90.00
_cell.angle_gamma   90.00
#
_symmetry.space_group_name_H-M   'P 1'
#
loop_
_entity.id
_entity.type
_entity.pdbx_description
1 polymer ?
#
loop_
_entity_poly.entity_id
_entity_poly.type
_entity_poly.pdbx_seq_one_letter_code
_entity_poly.pdbx_strand_id
1 'polypeptide(L)'
;MSIWTDLWNLFFPHSCLLCGRQLISGERVLCLKCLSGLPRTQFHLRKDNIVECNFWGKIPVEHATSFLYYAKGGNVRQLLYELKYHGNQEVGEVMGRMMASELMCSHFFDGIDLIVPVPLHQRKKRLRGYNQSECLARGVSVVTGIPMDTKVVIRSRYTDTQTHKGQYARWENVRNLFACIFPGSLEGKHLLLVDDVLTTGATV
;
A
#
# COMPACT_ATOMS: atom_id res chain seq x y z
N MET A 1 18.62 -0.57 26.20
CA MET A 1 17.20 -0.21 26.39
C MET A 1 17.15 0.67 27.64
N SER A 2 16.49 1.81 27.59
CA SER A 2 16.49 2.77 28.72
C SER A 2 15.39 2.42 29.70
N ILE A 3 15.67 2.40 30.98
CA ILE A 3 14.69 2.20 32.09
C ILE A 3 13.49 3.14 31.95
N TRP A 4 13.67 4.32 31.38
CA TRP A 4 12.63 5.30 31.11
C TRP A 4 11.63 4.86 30.01
N THR A 5 12.10 4.12 29.00
CA THR A 5 11.22 3.54 27.97
C THR A 5 10.35 2.42 28.53
N ASP A 6 10.91 1.61 29.41
CA ASP A 6 10.19 0.51 30.05
C ASP A 6 9.15 1.03 31.05
N LEU A 7 9.49 2.10 31.81
CA LEU A 7 8.55 2.78 32.70
C LEU A 7 7.42 3.48 31.93
N TRP A 8 7.72 4.12 30.80
CA TRP A 8 6.72 4.75 29.93
C TRP A 8 5.76 3.73 29.33
N ASN A 9 6.28 2.58 28.88
CA ASN A 9 5.47 1.48 28.35
C ASN A 9 4.56 0.81 29.39
N LEU A 10 4.90 0.93 30.69
CA LEU A 10 4.05 0.45 31.78
C LEU A 10 2.78 1.29 31.91
N PHE A 11 2.88 2.60 31.72
CA PHE A 11 1.74 3.53 31.80
C PHE A 11 0.99 3.69 30.47
N PHE A 12 1.68 3.52 29.33
CA PHE A 12 1.12 3.65 27.98
C PHE A 12 1.49 2.43 27.14
N PRO A 13 0.91 1.26 27.43
CA PRO A 13 1.26 0.03 26.73
C PRO A 13 0.81 0.13 25.26
N HIS A 14 1.74 -0.15 24.35
CA HIS A 14 1.38 -0.33 22.95
C HIS A 14 0.51 -1.57 22.81
N SER A 15 -0.71 -1.40 22.29
CA SER A 15 -1.66 -2.49 22.10
C SER A 15 -1.86 -2.83 20.63
N CYS A 16 -2.14 -4.10 20.37
CA CYS A 16 -2.46 -4.60 19.05
C CYS A 16 -3.73 -3.94 18.50
N LEU A 17 -3.67 -3.33 17.33
CA LEU A 17 -4.80 -2.63 16.72
C LEU A 17 -6.03 -3.50 16.46
N LEU A 18 -5.86 -4.81 16.35
CA LEU A 18 -6.97 -5.72 16.04
C LEU A 18 -7.60 -6.38 17.26
N CYS A 19 -6.80 -6.80 18.25
CA CYS A 19 -7.31 -7.54 19.40
C CYS A 19 -7.11 -6.84 20.75
N GLY A 20 -6.48 -5.66 20.78
CA GLY A 20 -6.23 -4.91 22.01
C GLY A 20 -5.17 -5.51 22.96
N ARG A 21 -4.61 -6.70 22.65
CA ARG A 21 -3.55 -7.32 23.48
C ARG A 21 -2.32 -6.42 23.52
N GLN A 22 -1.69 -6.30 24.65
CA GLN A 22 -0.40 -5.63 24.80
C GLN A 22 0.64 -6.27 23.89
N LEU A 23 1.36 -5.44 23.14
CA LEU A 23 2.43 -5.86 22.25
C LEU A 23 3.69 -6.16 23.05
N ILE A 24 4.40 -7.21 22.65
CA ILE A 24 5.69 -7.59 23.23
C ILE A 24 6.84 -7.04 22.38
N SER A 25 8.06 -7.14 22.88
CA SER A 25 9.26 -6.69 22.16
C SER A 25 9.32 -7.34 20.76
N GLY A 26 9.48 -6.51 19.73
CA GLY A 26 9.48 -6.94 18.33
C GLY A 26 8.12 -6.86 17.62
N GLU A 27 7.01 -6.79 18.36
CA GLU A 27 5.69 -6.49 17.81
C GLU A 27 5.49 -4.97 17.74
N ARG A 28 4.91 -4.44 16.68
CA ARG A 28 4.74 -2.98 16.53
C ARG A 28 3.27 -2.58 16.44
N VAL A 29 2.59 -2.90 15.38
CA VAL A 29 1.18 -2.52 15.12
C VAL A 29 0.25 -3.67 15.46
N LEU A 30 0.68 -4.87 15.17
CA LEU A 30 -0.09 -6.11 15.35
C LEU A 30 0.71 -7.12 16.18
N CYS A 31 -0.01 -7.86 17.00
CA CYS A 31 0.56 -9.04 17.62
C CYS A 31 0.73 -10.19 16.62
N LEU A 32 1.65 -11.09 16.87
CA LEU A 32 1.96 -12.22 15.98
C LEU A 32 0.70 -13.06 15.63
N LYS A 33 -0.20 -13.27 16.58
CA LYS A 33 -1.46 -14.01 16.35
C LYS A 33 -2.37 -13.28 15.34
N CYS A 34 -2.56 -11.97 15.49
CA CYS A 34 -3.39 -11.20 14.55
C CYS A 34 -2.72 -11.10 13.17
N LEU A 35 -1.40 -11.01 13.17
CA LEU A 35 -0.59 -10.97 11.98
C LEU A 35 -0.70 -12.24 11.14
N SER A 36 -0.57 -13.41 11.77
CA SER A 36 -0.71 -14.72 11.11
C SER A 36 -2.14 -14.98 10.62
N GLY A 37 -3.14 -14.39 11.28
CA GLY A 37 -4.55 -14.52 10.89
C GLY A 37 -5.02 -13.57 9.80
N LEU A 38 -4.15 -12.74 9.19
CA LEU A 38 -4.54 -11.88 8.08
C LEU A 38 -4.81 -12.71 6.81
N PRO A 39 -5.87 -12.37 6.06
CA PRO A 39 -6.28 -13.11 4.86
C PRO A 39 -5.33 -12.83 3.68
N ARG A 40 -4.25 -13.60 3.57
CA ARG A 40 -3.26 -13.52 2.49
C ARG A 40 -3.83 -13.99 1.17
N THR A 41 -3.53 -13.29 0.08
CA THR A 41 -3.96 -13.70 -1.26
C THR A 41 -3.04 -14.75 -1.89
N GLN A 42 -1.74 -14.64 -1.62
CA GLN A 42 -0.67 -15.43 -2.25
C GLN A 42 -0.69 -15.35 -3.79
N PHE A 43 -1.23 -14.26 -4.34
CA PHE A 43 -1.32 -14.09 -5.80
C PHE A 43 0.05 -13.95 -6.48
N HIS A 44 1.06 -13.45 -5.77
CA HIS A 44 2.44 -13.37 -6.25
C HIS A 44 3.06 -14.74 -6.61
N LEU A 45 2.49 -15.85 -6.11
CA LEU A 45 2.92 -17.21 -6.42
C LEU A 45 2.18 -17.80 -7.64
N ARG A 46 1.23 -17.06 -8.20
CA ARG A 46 0.37 -17.54 -9.29
C ARG A 46 0.50 -16.63 -10.50
N LYS A 47 0.92 -17.23 -11.61
CA LYS A 47 0.87 -16.57 -12.91
C LYS A 47 -0.58 -16.41 -13.36
N ASP A 48 -0.89 -15.34 -14.07
CA ASP A 48 -2.23 -15.04 -14.58
C ASP A 48 -3.28 -14.95 -13.44
N ASN A 49 -2.87 -14.41 -12.31
CA ASN A 49 -3.75 -14.22 -11.17
C ASN A 49 -4.84 -13.17 -11.47
N ILE A 50 -5.91 -13.14 -10.66
CA ILE A 50 -7.06 -12.26 -10.89
C ILE A 50 -6.69 -10.76 -10.92
N VAL A 51 -5.58 -10.36 -10.27
CA VAL A 51 -5.10 -8.97 -10.28
C VAL A 51 -4.48 -8.65 -11.63
N GLU A 52 -3.66 -9.52 -12.18
CA GLU A 52 -3.07 -9.39 -13.53
C GLU A 52 -4.15 -9.37 -14.61
N CYS A 53 -5.14 -10.28 -14.51
CA CYS A 53 -6.26 -10.34 -15.44
C CYS A 53 -7.07 -9.02 -15.50
N ASN A 54 -7.11 -8.24 -14.42
CA ASN A 54 -7.80 -6.94 -14.42
C ASN A 54 -7.16 -5.92 -15.38
N PHE A 55 -5.88 -6.10 -15.74
CA PHE A 55 -5.15 -5.19 -16.63
C PHE A 55 -5.08 -5.66 -18.08
N TRP A 56 -5.45 -6.91 -18.37
CA TRP A 56 -5.37 -7.46 -19.71
C TRP A 56 -6.18 -6.65 -20.73
N GLY A 57 -5.55 -6.35 -21.86
CA GLY A 57 -6.14 -5.55 -22.93
C GLY A 57 -6.32 -4.06 -22.62
N LYS A 58 -5.84 -3.59 -21.45
CA LYS A 58 -5.95 -2.19 -21.02
C LYS A 58 -4.60 -1.50 -20.96
N ILE A 59 -3.66 -2.07 -20.23
CA ILE A 59 -2.29 -1.57 -20.11
C ILE A 59 -1.32 -2.76 -20.05
N PRO A 60 -0.09 -2.60 -20.57
CA PRO A 60 0.94 -3.62 -20.43
C PRO A 60 1.46 -3.61 -18.98
N VAL A 61 1.14 -4.65 -18.23
CA VAL A 61 1.65 -4.89 -16.87
C VAL A 61 2.35 -6.23 -16.90
N GLU A 62 3.59 -6.28 -16.42
CA GLU A 62 4.38 -7.51 -16.40
C GLU A 62 3.89 -8.43 -15.28
N HIS A 63 3.78 -7.88 -14.06
CA HIS A 63 3.25 -8.57 -12.89
C HIS A 63 2.35 -7.67 -12.09
N ALA A 64 1.30 -8.24 -11.50
CA ALA A 64 0.46 -7.55 -10.55
C ALA A 64 0.00 -8.49 -9.43
N THR A 65 -0.06 -7.97 -8.21
CA THR A 65 -0.50 -8.74 -7.04
C THR A 65 -1.25 -7.87 -6.04
N SER A 66 -1.95 -8.50 -5.12
CA SER A 66 -2.45 -7.85 -3.91
C SER A 66 -2.03 -8.69 -2.70
N PHE A 67 -1.72 -8.04 -1.60
CA PHE A 67 -1.20 -8.71 -0.40
C PHE A 67 -2.30 -9.40 0.40
N LEU A 68 -3.42 -8.69 0.62
CA LEU A 68 -4.51 -9.14 1.47
C LEU A 68 -5.86 -9.06 0.75
N TYR A 69 -6.76 -9.99 1.07
CA TYR A 69 -8.16 -9.87 0.72
C TYR A 69 -8.86 -8.82 1.57
N TYR A 70 -9.64 -7.96 0.94
CA TYR A 70 -10.51 -7.01 1.63
C TYR A 70 -11.92 -7.59 1.80
N ALA A 71 -12.41 -7.60 3.05
CA ALA A 71 -13.80 -7.93 3.36
C ALA A 71 -14.44 -6.81 4.20
N LYS A 72 -15.71 -6.51 3.92
CA LYS A 72 -16.48 -5.57 4.74
C LYS A 72 -16.59 -6.11 6.17
N GLY A 73 -16.17 -5.31 7.16
CA GLY A 73 -16.17 -5.70 8.58
C GLY A 73 -14.95 -6.53 9.03
N GLY A 74 -14.06 -6.91 8.12
CA GLY A 74 -12.86 -7.69 8.46
C GLY A 74 -11.69 -6.85 9.00
N ASN A 75 -10.68 -7.55 9.51
CA ASN A 75 -9.46 -6.97 10.10
C ASN A 75 -8.72 -6.02 9.15
N VAL A 76 -8.68 -6.35 7.85
CA VAL A 76 -8.03 -5.50 6.83
C VAL A 76 -8.72 -4.15 6.70
N ARG A 77 -10.06 -4.11 6.83
CA ARG A 77 -10.81 -2.85 6.85
C ARG A 77 -10.40 -1.98 8.03
N GLN A 78 -10.22 -2.57 9.21
CA GLN A 78 -9.79 -1.84 10.41
C GLN A 78 -8.39 -1.23 10.21
N LEU A 79 -7.43 -1.99 9.69
CA LEU A 79 -6.09 -1.49 9.38
C LEU A 79 -6.11 -0.33 8.37
N LEU A 80 -6.90 -0.47 7.30
CA LEU A 80 -7.08 0.61 6.32
C LEU A 80 -7.76 1.84 6.92
N TYR A 81 -8.67 1.67 7.88
CA TYR A 81 -9.33 2.77 8.58
C TYR A 81 -8.34 3.55 9.44
N GLU A 82 -7.51 2.85 10.22
CA GLU A 82 -6.42 3.44 10.99
C GLU A 82 -5.46 4.22 10.10
N LEU A 83 -5.04 3.62 8.98
CA LEU A 83 -4.17 4.24 8.00
C LEU A 83 -4.82 5.43 7.29
N LYS A 84 -6.14 5.48 7.10
CA LYS A 84 -6.81 6.55 6.33
C LYS A 84 -7.32 7.70 7.17
N TYR A 85 -7.68 7.45 8.42
CA TYR A 85 -8.47 8.41 9.21
C TYR A 85 -7.90 8.72 10.59
N HIS A 86 -7.08 7.84 11.17
CA HIS A 86 -6.50 8.05 12.50
C HIS A 86 -5.05 8.51 12.49
N GLY A 87 -4.50 8.82 11.32
CA GLY A 87 -3.14 9.34 11.22
C GLY A 87 -2.04 8.31 11.47
N ASN A 88 -2.38 7.03 11.59
CA ASN A 88 -1.44 5.98 11.95
C ASN A 88 -0.64 5.51 10.72
N GLN A 89 0.41 6.27 10.40
CA GLN A 89 1.30 5.97 9.27
C GLN A 89 2.09 4.68 9.46
N GLU A 90 2.35 4.30 10.72
CA GLU A 90 3.11 3.10 11.07
C GLU A 90 2.42 1.83 10.54
N VAL A 91 1.08 1.80 10.54
CA VAL A 91 0.31 0.70 9.93
C VAL A 91 0.72 0.48 8.48
N GLY A 92 0.82 1.55 7.68
CA GLY A 92 1.23 1.45 6.28
C GLY A 92 2.66 0.91 6.13
N GLU A 93 3.59 1.44 6.92
CA GLU A 93 4.99 1.00 6.85
C GLU A 93 5.16 -0.46 7.27
N VAL A 94 4.52 -0.89 8.36
CA VAL A 94 4.55 -2.28 8.82
C VAL A 94 3.93 -3.21 7.78
N MET A 95 2.77 -2.85 7.22
CA MET A 95 2.11 -3.65 6.18
C MET A 95 2.96 -3.74 4.90
N GLY A 96 3.61 -2.63 4.51
CA GLY A 96 4.52 -2.61 3.37
C GLY A 96 5.75 -3.51 3.57
N ARG A 97 6.36 -3.48 4.75
CA ARG A 97 7.48 -4.38 5.12
C ARG A 97 7.07 -5.84 5.04
N MET A 98 5.90 -6.17 5.56
CA MET A 98 5.39 -7.54 5.56
C MET A 98 5.10 -8.05 4.15
N MET A 99 4.42 -7.22 3.35
CA MET A 99 4.17 -7.51 1.95
C MET A 99 5.50 -7.77 1.22
N ALA A 100 6.48 -6.89 1.37
CA ALA A 100 7.77 -7.06 0.72
C ALA A 100 8.49 -8.33 1.18
N SER A 101 8.51 -8.62 2.48
CA SER A 101 9.14 -9.83 3.01
C SER A 101 8.52 -11.11 2.45
N GLU A 102 7.20 -11.13 2.23
CA GLU A 102 6.51 -12.27 1.64
C GLU A 102 6.79 -12.39 0.13
N LEU A 103 6.77 -11.27 -0.59
CA LEU A 103 6.98 -11.24 -2.03
C LEU A 103 8.45 -11.50 -2.44
N MET A 104 9.41 -11.22 -1.58
CA MET A 104 10.85 -11.50 -1.83
C MET A 104 11.11 -12.96 -2.18
N CYS A 105 10.32 -13.90 -1.63
CA CYS A 105 10.49 -15.33 -1.88
C CYS A 105 10.09 -15.76 -3.31
N SER A 106 9.43 -14.92 -4.08
CA SER A 106 8.89 -15.23 -5.42
C SER A 106 9.59 -14.51 -6.57
N HIS A 107 10.74 -13.91 -6.34
CA HIS A 107 11.43 -13.09 -7.33
C HIS A 107 10.61 -11.93 -7.91
N PHE A 108 9.55 -11.51 -7.20
CA PHE A 108 8.63 -10.46 -7.65
C PHE A 108 9.30 -9.10 -7.86
N PHE A 109 10.40 -8.86 -7.16
CA PHE A 109 11.13 -7.58 -7.22
C PHE A 109 12.31 -7.59 -8.17
N ASP A 110 12.57 -8.70 -8.86
CA ASP A 110 13.73 -8.81 -9.75
C ASP A 110 13.61 -7.79 -10.91
N GLY A 111 14.68 -7.05 -11.15
CA GLY A 111 14.73 -6.05 -12.21
C GLY A 111 13.93 -4.77 -11.97
N ILE A 112 13.30 -4.57 -10.81
CA ILE A 112 12.60 -3.33 -10.50
C ILE A 112 13.61 -2.24 -10.10
N ASP A 113 13.57 -1.11 -10.83
CA ASP A 113 14.49 0.02 -10.63
C ASP A 113 13.96 1.06 -9.63
N LEU A 114 12.64 1.23 -9.56
CA LEU A 114 12.04 2.33 -8.81
C LEU A 114 10.65 1.97 -8.28
N ILE A 115 10.40 2.30 -7.01
CA ILE A 115 9.08 2.23 -6.39
C ILE A 115 8.39 3.59 -6.53
N VAL A 116 7.19 3.59 -7.09
CA VAL A 116 6.36 4.77 -7.26
C VAL A 116 5.04 4.58 -6.52
N PRO A 117 4.82 5.25 -5.38
CA PRO A 117 3.52 5.21 -4.71
C PRO A 117 2.48 5.98 -5.53
N VAL A 118 1.28 5.43 -5.69
CA VAL A 118 0.17 6.11 -6.37
C VAL A 118 -0.12 7.43 -5.65
N PRO A 119 -0.06 8.58 -6.36
CA PRO A 119 -0.18 9.88 -5.71
C PRO A 119 -1.61 10.17 -5.28
N LEU A 120 -1.75 10.68 -4.07
CA LEU A 120 -2.99 11.20 -3.54
C LEU A 120 -3.18 12.66 -3.98
N HIS A 121 -4.41 13.05 -4.33
CA HIS A 121 -4.69 14.45 -4.67
C HIS A 121 -4.37 15.37 -3.49
N GLN A 122 -3.78 16.55 -3.76
CA GLN A 122 -3.28 17.48 -2.73
C GLN A 122 -4.34 17.84 -1.67
N ARG A 123 -5.62 18.03 -2.04
CA ARG A 123 -6.70 18.29 -1.10
C ARG A 123 -6.87 17.15 -0.09
N LYS A 124 -6.83 15.89 -0.55
CA LYS A 124 -6.91 14.71 0.34
C LYS A 124 -5.64 14.56 1.17
N LYS A 125 -4.46 14.86 0.59
CA LYS A 125 -3.18 14.84 1.32
C LYS A 125 -3.16 15.88 2.44
N ARG A 126 -3.70 17.09 2.21
CA ARG A 126 -3.84 18.12 3.26
C ARG A 126 -4.80 17.70 4.37
N LEU A 127 -5.94 17.07 4.05
CA LEU A 127 -6.90 16.57 5.03
C LEU A 127 -6.36 15.42 5.89
N ARG A 128 -5.57 14.53 5.30
CA ARG A 128 -5.02 13.33 5.96
C ARG A 128 -3.64 13.57 6.57
N GLY A 129 -2.92 14.60 6.12
CA GLY A 129 -1.53 14.87 6.49
C GLY A 129 -0.50 14.09 5.69
N TYR A 130 -0.88 12.99 5.01
CA TYR A 130 0.03 12.11 4.28
C TYR A 130 -0.67 11.31 3.18
N ASN A 131 0.13 10.58 2.37
CA ASN A 131 -0.33 9.63 1.37
C ASN A 131 -0.15 8.19 1.89
N GLN A 132 -1.21 7.39 1.91
CA GLN A 132 -1.21 6.01 2.40
C GLN A 132 -0.28 5.11 1.59
N SER A 133 -0.32 5.27 0.26
CA SER A 133 0.53 4.52 -0.66
C SER A 133 2.02 4.84 -0.46
N GLU A 134 2.37 6.07 -0.04
CA GLU A 134 3.74 6.43 0.36
C GLU A 134 4.19 5.66 1.62
N CYS A 135 3.30 5.47 2.61
CA CYS A 135 3.64 4.72 3.82
C CYS A 135 3.91 3.24 3.51
N LEU A 136 3.06 2.63 2.68
CA LEU A 136 3.25 1.25 2.19
C LEU A 136 4.55 1.12 1.40
N ALA A 137 4.76 2.01 0.41
CA ALA A 137 5.93 2.01 -0.46
C ALA A 137 7.24 2.18 0.33
N ARG A 138 7.23 3.01 1.39
CA ARG A 138 8.37 3.15 2.32
C ARG A 138 8.71 1.83 2.97
N GLY A 139 7.70 1.09 3.45
CA GLY A 139 7.89 -0.24 4.03
C GLY A 139 8.50 -1.22 3.03
N VAL A 140 8.04 -1.20 1.77
CA VAL A 140 8.59 -2.01 0.69
C VAL A 140 10.04 -1.62 0.40
N SER A 141 10.32 -0.34 0.22
CA SER A 141 11.66 0.18 -0.06
C SER A 141 12.69 -0.21 1.01
N VAL A 142 12.29 -0.16 2.29
CA VAL A 142 13.19 -0.54 3.40
C VAL A 142 13.58 -2.02 3.36
N VAL A 143 12.69 -2.91 2.94
CA VAL A 143 12.96 -4.36 2.89
C VAL A 143 13.73 -4.73 1.63
N THR A 144 13.34 -4.16 0.49
CA THR A 144 13.92 -4.52 -0.83
C THR A 144 15.20 -3.76 -1.15
N GLY A 145 15.44 -2.60 -0.51
CA GLY A 145 16.51 -1.68 -0.88
C GLY A 145 16.24 -0.89 -2.17
N ILE A 146 15.12 -1.13 -2.86
CA ILE A 146 14.77 -0.41 -4.10
C ILE A 146 14.41 1.04 -3.74
N PRO A 147 14.97 2.04 -4.45
CA PRO A 147 14.68 3.45 -4.21
C PRO A 147 13.20 3.76 -4.46
N MET A 148 12.66 4.72 -3.71
CA MET A 148 11.30 5.21 -3.86
C MET A 148 11.31 6.67 -4.30
N ASP A 149 10.47 7.03 -5.28
CA ASP A 149 10.25 8.44 -5.66
C ASP A 149 8.77 8.80 -5.63
N THR A 150 8.44 9.85 -4.90
CA THR A 150 7.08 10.37 -4.69
C THR A 150 6.75 11.58 -5.58
N LYS A 151 7.71 12.03 -6.42
CA LYS A 151 7.60 13.26 -7.19
C LYS A 151 7.48 13.04 -8.70
N VAL A 152 7.90 11.88 -9.20
CA VAL A 152 7.89 11.59 -10.66
C VAL A 152 6.49 11.53 -11.23
N VAL A 153 5.49 11.13 -10.43
CA VAL A 153 4.08 11.10 -10.82
C VAL A 153 3.26 11.96 -9.85
N ILE A 154 2.42 12.82 -10.39
CA ILE A 154 1.48 13.64 -9.61
C ILE A 154 0.04 13.39 -10.03
N ARG A 155 -0.89 13.62 -9.10
CA ARG A 155 -2.32 13.63 -9.39
C ARG A 155 -2.77 15.08 -9.63
N SER A 156 -3.03 15.43 -10.89
CA SER A 156 -3.33 16.80 -11.32
C SER A 156 -4.78 17.22 -11.08
N ARG A 157 -5.73 16.26 -11.08
CA ARG A 157 -7.16 16.56 -10.93
C ARG A 157 -7.79 15.93 -9.69
N TYR A 158 -8.70 16.67 -9.06
CA TYR A 158 -9.54 16.18 -7.97
C TYR A 158 -10.77 15.48 -8.54
N THR A 159 -10.97 14.22 -8.18
CA THR A 159 -12.24 13.50 -8.46
C THR A 159 -12.89 13.16 -7.13
N ASP A 160 -14.13 13.62 -6.92
CA ASP A 160 -14.95 13.13 -5.82
C ASP A 160 -15.28 11.66 -6.02
N THR A 161 -15.28 10.91 -4.90
CA THR A 161 -15.63 9.49 -4.89
C THR A 161 -17.11 9.34 -5.20
N GLN A 162 -17.47 9.25 -6.48
CA GLN A 162 -18.82 8.88 -6.89
C GLN A 162 -18.92 7.36 -6.87
N THR A 163 -19.58 6.83 -5.85
CA THR A 163 -19.74 5.38 -5.57
C THR A 163 -20.68 4.66 -6.53
N HIS A 164 -21.31 5.34 -7.50
CA HIS A 164 -22.40 4.78 -8.32
C HIS A 164 -22.12 4.69 -9.83
N LYS A 165 -20.88 4.87 -10.29
CA LYS A 165 -20.57 4.73 -11.72
C LYS A 165 -20.06 3.33 -12.06
N GLY A 166 -20.56 2.76 -13.18
CA GLY A 166 -20.15 1.46 -13.71
C GLY A 166 -18.64 1.39 -14.05
N GLN A 167 -18.13 0.17 -14.25
CA GLN A 167 -16.71 -0.09 -14.48
C GLN A 167 -16.11 0.73 -15.62
N TYR A 168 -16.81 0.85 -16.75
CA TYR A 168 -16.34 1.55 -17.94
C TYR A 168 -16.17 3.06 -17.72
N ALA A 169 -17.14 3.69 -17.04
CA ALA A 169 -17.08 5.11 -16.70
C ALA A 169 -15.95 5.47 -15.71
N ARG A 170 -15.43 4.49 -14.96
CA ARG A 170 -14.27 4.69 -14.08
C ARG A 170 -12.97 4.79 -14.87
N TRP A 171 -12.81 4.03 -15.94
CA TRP A 171 -11.63 4.09 -16.82
C TRP A 171 -11.54 5.41 -17.61
N GLU A 172 -12.65 5.90 -18.17
CA GLU A 172 -12.67 7.19 -18.87
C GLU A 172 -12.37 8.38 -17.94
N ASN A 173 -12.86 8.34 -16.68
CA ASN A 173 -12.63 9.42 -15.73
C ASN A 173 -11.17 9.47 -15.19
N VAL A 174 -10.36 8.44 -15.44
CA VAL A 174 -8.96 8.38 -14.99
C VAL A 174 -8.00 8.92 -16.03
N ARG A 175 -8.40 8.98 -17.31
CA ARG A 175 -7.61 9.66 -18.35
C ARG A 175 -7.30 11.09 -17.91
N ASN A 176 -6.02 11.45 -17.86
CA ASN A 176 -5.52 12.75 -17.43
C ASN A 176 -5.64 13.09 -15.92
N LEU A 177 -5.85 12.10 -15.05
CA LEU A 177 -5.76 12.32 -13.59
C LEU A 177 -4.32 12.41 -13.10
N PHE A 178 -3.43 11.68 -13.75
CA PHE A 178 -2.02 11.60 -13.39
C PHE A 178 -1.17 12.25 -14.47
N ALA A 179 -0.06 12.84 -14.05
CA ALA A 179 0.95 13.38 -14.94
C ALA A 179 2.33 12.95 -14.48
N CYS A 180 3.15 12.47 -15.40
CA CYS A 180 4.58 12.28 -15.16
C CYS A 180 5.29 13.63 -15.32
N ILE A 181 6.03 14.06 -14.29
CA ILE A 181 6.71 15.37 -14.30
C ILE A 181 8.01 15.29 -15.11
N PHE A 182 8.71 14.17 -15.00
CA PHE A 182 9.99 13.97 -15.67
C PHE A 182 10.00 12.67 -16.47
N PRO A 183 9.29 12.61 -17.63
CA PRO A 183 9.17 11.36 -18.40
C PRO A 183 10.53 10.74 -18.76
N GLY A 184 11.49 11.53 -19.19
CA GLY A 184 12.83 11.05 -19.55
C GLY A 184 13.61 10.39 -18.40
N SER A 185 13.28 10.68 -17.15
CA SER A 185 13.92 10.03 -16.01
C SER A 185 13.42 8.59 -15.75
N LEU A 186 12.31 8.23 -16.37
CA LEU A 186 11.67 6.92 -16.24
C LEU A 186 11.87 6.04 -17.47
N GLU A 187 12.44 6.58 -18.53
CA GLU A 187 12.67 5.85 -19.78
C GLU A 187 13.59 4.65 -19.54
N GLY A 188 13.16 3.48 -20.01
CA GLY A 188 13.88 2.21 -19.85
C GLY A 188 13.87 1.64 -18.43
N LYS A 189 13.16 2.25 -17.47
CA LYS A 189 13.06 1.74 -16.08
C LYS A 189 11.87 0.84 -15.88
N HIS A 190 12.09 -0.21 -15.11
CA HIS A 190 11.04 -1.06 -14.60
C HIS A 190 10.48 -0.50 -13.28
N LEU A 191 9.21 -0.13 -13.28
CA LEU A 191 8.58 0.59 -12.17
C LEU A 191 7.66 -0.32 -11.37
N LEU A 192 7.73 -0.24 -10.04
CA LEU A 192 6.74 -0.82 -9.13
C LEU A 192 5.75 0.25 -8.67
N LEU A 193 4.50 0.15 -9.09
CA LEU A 193 3.41 0.99 -8.56
C LEU A 193 2.84 0.38 -7.29
N VAL A 194 2.72 1.19 -6.23
CA VAL A 194 2.17 0.76 -4.93
C VAL A 194 0.93 1.57 -4.59
N ASP A 195 -0.18 0.88 -4.30
CA ASP A 195 -1.44 1.51 -3.83
C ASP A 195 -1.99 0.81 -2.59
N ASP A 196 -2.91 1.47 -1.86
CA ASP A 196 -3.51 0.94 -0.63
C ASP A 196 -4.66 -0.03 -0.89
N VAL A 197 -5.44 0.17 -1.93
CA VAL A 197 -6.62 -0.66 -2.28
C VAL A 197 -6.77 -0.79 -3.78
N LEU A 198 -6.71 -2.00 -4.26
CA LEU A 198 -7.07 -2.32 -5.64
C LEU A 198 -8.53 -2.81 -5.72
N THR A 199 -9.31 -2.21 -6.60
CA THR A 199 -10.67 -2.67 -6.92
C THR A 199 -10.75 -3.15 -8.37
N THR A 200 -10.91 -2.21 -9.31
CA THR A 200 -10.97 -2.48 -10.75
C THR A 200 -9.64 -2.23 -11.47
N GLY A 201 -8.62 -1.78 -10.74
CA GLY A 201 -7.36 -1.32 -11.34
C GLY A 201 -7.44 0.02 -12.07
N ALA A 202 -8.59 0.70 -12.06
CA ALA A 202 -8.77 1.95 -12.80
C ALA A 202 -7.92 3.13 -12.29
N THR A 203 -7.28 3.02 -11.15
CA THR A 203 -6.41 4.06 -10.57
C THR A 203 -4.94 3.91 -11.03
N VAL A 204 -4.58 2.77 -11.55
CA VAL A 204 -3.22 2.42 -12.03
C VAL A 204 -3.06 2.60 -13.57
#